data_b9ac076684f82a843d747ecfcd0c1a83
#
_entry.id   b9ac076684f82a843d747ecfcd0c1a83
#
_cell.length_a   1.000
_cell.length_b   1.000
_cell.length_c   1.000
_cell.angle_alpha   90.00
_cell.angle_beta   90.00
_cell.angle_gamma   90.00
#
_symmetry.space_group_name_H-M   'P 1'
#
loop_
_entity.id
_entity.type
_entity.pdbx_description
1 polymer ?
#
loop_
_entity_poly.entity_id
_entity_poly.type
_entity_poly.pdbx_seq_one_letter_code
_entity_poly.pdbx_strand_id
1 'polypeptide(L)'
;MGFIDTLKERAKANVKTIVLPETEDKRTLAATEKILKEGIAKVILVGNEEAVKKSAAEDGYDISGAQIVDPATSEKTQGYIDKLVELRQKKGMTPDQAKEILLNQYLYYGVMMVKMGDADGMVSGACHSTADTLRPVSYTHLR
;
A
#
# COMPACT_ATOMS: atom_id res chain seq x y z
N MET A 1 -29.51 -12.20 0.04
CA MET A 1 -28.09 -11.81 0.16
C MET A 1 -27.45 -11.89 -1.21
N GLY A 2 -26.88 -10.79 -1.68
CA GLY A 2 -26.23 -10.76 -2.98
C GLY A 2 -24.83 -11.37 -2.97
N PHE A 3 -24.25 -11.53 -4.16
CA PHE A 3 -22.88 -12.04 -4.31
C PHE A 3 -21.85 -11.19 -3.55
N ILE A 4 -21.95 -9.86 -3.61
CA ILE A 4 -21.08 -8.94 -2.90
C ILE A 4 -21.17 -9.13 -1.38
N ASP A 5 -22.39 -9.33 -0.86
CA ASP A 5 -22.60 -9.55 0.56
C ASP A 5 -21.93 -10.85 1.02
N THR A 6 -22.04 -11.90 0.20
CA THR A 6 -21.36 -13.16 0.45
C THR A 6 -19.85 -13.00 0.51
N LEU A 7 -19.25 -12.22 -0.41
CA LEU A 7 -17.82 -11.92 -0.40
C LEU A 7 -17.42 -11.14 0.85
N LYS A 8 -18.20 -10.16 1.27
CA LYS A 8 -17.94 -9.39 2.49
C LYS A 8 -17.98 -10.26 3.74
N GLU A 9 -18.95 -11.16 3.86
CA GLU A 9 -19.03 -12.09 4.99
C GLU A 9 -17.81 -13.03 5.04
N ARG A 10 -17.35 -13.51 3.89
CA ARG A 10 -16.12 -14.32 3.81
C ARG A 10 -14.89 -13.52 4.22
N ALA A 11 -14.79 -12.26 3.80
CA ALA A 11 -13.69 -11.38 4.18
C ALA A 11 -13.68 -11.10 5.69
N LYS A 12 -14.84 -10.85 6.30
CA LYS A 12 -14.98 -10.67 7.76
C LYS A 12 -14.57 -11.90 8.55
N ALA A 13 -14.83 -13.08 8.00
CA ALA A 13 -14.47 -14.36 8.65
C ALA A 13 -12.95 -14.64 8.60
N ASN A 14 -12.22 -14.00 7.69
CA ASN A 14 -10.78 -14.16 7.53
C ASN A 14 -10.15 -12.83 7.13
N VAL A 15 -10.10 -11.90 8.08
CA VAL A 15 -9.63 -10.53 7.86
C VAL A 15 -8.17 -10.51 7.44
N LYS A 16 -7.91 -9.90 6.28
CA LYS A 16 -6.57 -9.72 5.71
C LYS A 16 -6.12 -8.27 5.82
N THR A 17 -4.82 -8.06 5.75
CA THR A 17 -4.20 -6.74 5.73
C THR A 17 -3.93 -6.32 4.30
N ILE A 18 -4.56 -5.23 3.87
CA ILE A 18 -4.48 -4.69 2.50
C ILE A 18 -3.79 -3.33 2.52
N VAL A 19 -2.80 -3.18 1.65
CA VAL A 19 -2.10 -1.90 1.44
C VAL A 19 -2.83 -1.09 0.38
N LEU A 20 -3.07 0.19 0.68
CA LEU A 20 -3.59 1.17 -0.25
C LEU A 20 -2.54 2.28 -0.40
N PRO A 21 -1.74 2.26 -1.48
CA PRO A 21 -0.59 3.17 -1.61
C PRO A 21 -0.91 4.52 -2.25
N GLU A 22 -2.12 4.70 -2.78
CA GLU A 22 -2.52 5.91 -3.49
C GLU A 22 -3.23 6.91 -2.57
N THR A 23 -2.55 7.30 -1.49
CA THR A 23 -3.10 8.17 -0.43
C THR A 23 -3.29 9.63 -0.85
N GLU A 24 -2.73 10.04 -1.99
CA GLU A 24 -2.98 11.33 -2.64
C GLU A 24 -4.38 11.42 -3.26
N ASP A 25 -5.03 10.29 -3.52
CA ASP A 25 -6.38 10.24 -4.09
C ASP A 25 -7.43 10.15 -2.96
N LYS A 26 -8.33 11.12 -2.93
CA LYS A 26 -9.39 11.20 -1.92
C LYS A 26 -10.31 9.97 -1.90
N ARG A 27 -10.50 9.33 -3.06
CA ARG A 27 -11.29 8.10 -3.16
C ARG A 27 -10.68 6.95 -2.36
N THR A 28 -9.35 6.91 -2.24
CA THR A 28 -8.65 5.93 -1.41
C THR A 28 -8.97 6.14 0.07
N LEU A 29 -9.01 7.37 0.54
CA LEU A 29 -9.36 7.70 1.92
C LEU A 29 -10.84 7.42 2.21
N ALA A 30 -11.73 7.74 1.29
CA ALA A 30 -13.16 7.41 1.39
C ALA A 30 -13.38 5.89 1.46
N ALA A 31 -12.69 5.14 0.61
CA ALA A 31 -12.75 3.67 0.62
C ALA A 31 -12.21 3.10 1.95
N THR A 32 -11.14 3.67 2.48
CA THR A 32 -10.56 3.27 3.78
C THR A 32 -11.59 3.38 4.89
N GLU A 33 -12.26 4.51 5.01
CA GLU A 33 -13.32 4.69 6.02
C GLU A 33 -14.40 3.61 5.90
N LYS A 34 -14.86 3.36 4.68
CA LYS A 34 -15.89 2.34 4.42
C LYS A 34 -15.43 0.93 4.76
N ILE A 35 -14.21 0.56 4.38
CA ILE A 35 -13.62 -0.75 4.67
C ILE A 35 -13.53 -0.97 6.18
N LEU A 36 -13.07 0.04 6.92
CA LEU A 36 -12.93 -0.02 8.37
C LEU A 36 -14.29 -0.14 9.06
N LYS A 37 -15.29 0.61 8.63
CA LYS A 37 -16.66 0.53 9.16
C LYS A 37 -17.29 -0.84 8.93
N GLU A 38 -17.05 -1.43 7.77
CA GLU A 38 -17.60 -2.74 7.42
C GLU A 38 -16.78 -3.91 8.01
N GLY A 39 -15.56 -3.66 8.49
CA GLY A 39 -14.71 -4.68 9.10
C GLY A 39 -14.23 -5.77 8.14
N ILE A 40 -14.14 -5.48 6.84
CA ILE A 40 -13.80 -6.46 5.80
C ILE A 40 -12.30 -6.64 5.58
N ALA A 41 -11.48 -5.69 6.02
CA ALA A 41 -10.02 -5.77 5.95
C ALA A 41 -9.37 -4.86 7.00
N LYS A 42 -8.12 -5.15 7.33
CA LYS A 42 -7.21 -4.20 7.95
C LYS A 42 -6.55 -3.40 6.83
N VAL A 43 -6.37 -2.11 7.03
CA VAL A 43 -5.85 -1.20 6.00
C VAL A 43 -4.52 -0.60 6.46
N ILE A 44 -3.55 -0.64 5.56
CA ILE A 44 -2.30 0.11 5.66
C ILE A 44 -2.31 1.18 4.56
N LEU A 45 -2.16 2.43 4.96
CA LEU A 45 -2.00 3.57 4.05
C LEU A 45 -0.52 3.92 3.97
N VAL A 46 0.03 3.98 2.76
CA VAL A 46 1.42 4.38 2.54
C VAL A 46 1.46 5.84 2.11
N GLY A 47 2.17 6.66 2.86
CA GLY A 47 2.30 8.08 2.56
C GLY A 47 2.85 8.87 3.74
N ASN A 48 3.06 10.17 3.54
CA ASN A 48 3.43 11.04 4.62
C ASN A 48 2.29 11.13 5.65
N GLU A 49 2.57 10.78 6.89
CA GLU A 49 1.55 10.63 7.92
C GLU A 49 0.74 11.90 8.16
N GLU A 50 1.41 13.05 8.26
CA GLU A 50 0.73 14.33 8.50
C GLU A 50 -0.14 14.74 7.31
N ALA A 51 0.37 14.56 6.09
CA ALA A 51 -0.34 14.88 4.85
C ALA A 51 -1.59 14.00 4.69
N VAL A 52 -1.49 12.71 4.98
CA VAL A 52 -2.61 11.76 4.89
C VAL A 52 -3.68 12.12 5.92
N LYS A 53 -3.29 12.35 7.16
CA LYS A 53 -4.23 12.74 8.25
C LYS A 53 -4.92 14.05 7.94
N LYS A 54 -4.18 15.04 7.44
CA LYS A 54 -4.72 16.35 7.05
C LYS A 54 -5.76 16.20 5.92
N SER A 55 -5.41 15.48 4.87
CA SER A 55 -6.31 15.26 3.74
C SER A 55 -7.61 14.56 4.16
N ALA A 56 -7.52 13.55 5.00
CA ALA A 56 -8.70 12.85 5.53
C ALA A 56 -9.58 13.78 6.37
N ALA A 57 -8.97 14.60 7.22
CA ALA A 57 -9.70 15.56 8.06
C ALA A 57 -10.42 16.64 7.26
N GLU A 58 -9.77 17.17 6.22
CA GLU A 58 -10.35 18.19 5.32
C GLU A 58 -11.61 17.68 4.61
N ASP A 59 -11.63 16.41 4.24
CA ASP A 59 -12.77 15.78 3.56
C ASP A 59 -13.73 15.06 4.52
N GLY A 60 -13.45 15.06 5.81
CA GLY A 60 -14.30 14.48 6.84
C GLY A 60 -14.30 12.96 6.89
N TYR A 61 -13.25 12.29 6.39
CA TYR A 61 -13.12 10.83 6.46
C TYR A 61 -12.45 10.39 7.75
N ASP A 62 -13.04 9.39 8.40
CA ASP A 62 -12.45 8.73 9.57
C ASP A 62 -11.58 7.56 9.16
N ILE A 63 -10.26 7.76 9.21
CA ILE A 63 -9.25 6.74 8.92
C ILE A 63 -8.50 6.26 10.16
N SER A 64 -9.03 6.56 11.36
CA SER A 64 -8.33 6.28 12.63
C SER A 64 -8.01 4.80 12.88
N GLY A 65 -8.78 3.89 12.28
CA GLY A 65 -8.51 2.45 12.37
C GLY A 65 -7.45 1.94 11.40
N ALA A 66 -6.97 2.76 10.45
CA ALA A 66 -5.92 2.38 9.51
C ALA A 66 -4.54 2.64 10.10
N GLN A 67 -3.58 1.79 9.73
CA GLN A 67 -2.16 2.05 9.99
C GLN A 67 -1.64 2.95 8.86
N ILE A 68 -0.94 4.02 9.20
CA ILE A 68 -0.25 4.87 8.24
C ILE A 68 1.24 4.56 8.32
N VAL A 69 1.83 4.24 7.17
CA VAL A 69 3.27 3.96 7.06
C VAL A 69 3.90 5.02 6.16
N ASP A 70 4.78 5.82 6.75
CA ASP A 70 5.58 6.80 6.02
C ASP A 70 6.92 6.17 5.65
N PRO A 71 7.22 5.98 4.35
CA PRO A 71 8.50 5.42 3.92
C PRO A 71 9.73 6.14 4.46
N ALA A 72 9.62 7.46 4.69
CA ALA A 72 10.75 8.27 5.17
C ALA A 72 11.11 7.99 6.63
N THR A 73 10.16 7.53 7.43
CA THR A 73 10.33 7.34 8.89
C THR A 73 10.17 5.91 9.37
N SER A 74 9.69 5.01 8.51
CA SER A 74 9.46 3.61 8.86
C SER A 74 10.77 2.86 9.09
N GLU A 75 10.85 2.12 10.17
CA GLU A 75 11.98 1.23 10.49
C GLU A 75 12.18 0.12 9.46
N LYS A 76 11.14 -0.24 8.72
CA LYS A 76 11.16 -1.31 7.72
C LYS A 76 11.75 -0.88 6.39
N THR A 77 11.88 0.40 6.13
CA THR A 77 12.34 0.93 4.84
C THR A 77 13.71 0.41 4.46
N GLN A 78 14.65 0.33 5.39
CA GLN A 78 15.99 -0.18 5.09
C GLN A 78 15.96 -1.64 4.63
N GLY A 79 15.16 -2.48 5.28
CA GLY A 79 14.98 -3.88 4.87
C GLY A 79 14.38 -4.01 3.47
N TYR A 80 13.46 -3.13 3.12
CA TYR A 80 12.88 -3.11 1.77
C TYR A 80 13.88 -2.63 0.71
N ILE A 81 14.74 -1.66 1.05
CA ILE A 81 15.84 -1.21 0.17
C ILE A 81 16.77 -2.40 -0.11
N ASP A 82 17.22 -3.08 0.92
CA ASP A 82 18.15 -4.21 0.80
C ASP A 82 17.55 -5.33 -0.06
N LYS A 83 16.26 -5.63 0.15
CA LYS A 83 15.56 -6.66 -0.62
C LYS A 83 15.35 -6.24 -2.08
N LEU A 84 15.03 -5.00 -2.34
CA LEU A 84 14.88 -4.50 -3.71
C LEU A 84 16.20 -4.55 -4.46
N VAL A 85 17.31 -4.19 -3.82
CA VAL A 85 18.66 -4.33 -4.38
C VAL A 85 18.96 -5.79 -4.70
N GLU A 86 18.70 -6.71 -3.77
CA GLU A 86 18.88 -8.15 -3.98
C GLU A 86 18.11 -8.64 -5.22
N LEU A 87 16.84 -8.26 -5.33
CA LEU A 87 15.98 -8.69 -6.44
C LEU A 87 16.39 -8.12 -7.79
N ARG A 88 17.00 -6.94 -7.80
CA ARG A 88 17.33 -6.18 -9.01
C ARG A 88 18.82 -5.99 -9.26
N GLN A 89 19.69 -6.60 -8.47
CA GLN A 89 21.14 -6.44 -8.60
C GLN A 89 21.67 -6.84 -10.00
N LYS A 90 21.09 -7.87 -10.61
CA LYS A 90 21.45 -8.31 -11.99
C LYS A 90 21.08 -7.26 -13.05
N LYS A 91 20.23 -6.32 -12.73
CA LYS A 91 19.83 -5.19 -13.59
C LYS A 91 20.54 -3.89 -13.20
N GLY A 92 21.53 -3.98 -12.31
CA GLY A 92 22.33 -2.82 -11.91
C GLY A 92 21.68 -1.90 -10.87
N MET A 93 20.66 -2.37 -10.14
CA MET A 93 20.04 -1.58 -9.07
C MET A 93 21.04 -1.31 -7.95
N THR A 94 21.26 -0.03 -7.64
CA THR A 94 22.09 0.40 -6.51
C THR A 94 21.24 0.69 -5.28
N PRO A 95 21.82 0.66 -4.05
CA PRO A 95 21.09 1.04 -2.83
C PRO A 95 20.49 2.45 -2.90
N ASP A 96 21.19 3.42 -3.48
CA ASP A 96 20.66 4.78 -3.63
C ASP A 96 19.47 4.85 -4.56
N GLN A 97 19.49 4.13 -5.68
CA GLN A 97 18.36 4.01 -6.60
C GLN A 97 17.16 3.36 -5.93
N ALA A 98 17.39 2.27 -5.20
CA ALA A 98 16.31 1.57 -4.48
C ALA A 98 15.68 2.48 -3.42
N LYS A 99 16.50 3.21 -2.67
CA LYS A 99 16.03 4.18 -1.68
C LYS A 99 15.18 5.28 -2.31
N GLU A 100 15.65 5.87 -3.41
CA GLU A 100 14.91 6.90 -4.14
C GLU A 100 13.55 6.39 -4.61
N ILE A 101 13.51 5.20 -5.20
CA ILE A 101 12.27 4.58 -5.67
C ILE A 101 11.30 4.38 -4.51
N LEU A 102 11.75 3.81 -3.40
CA LEU A 102 10.86 3.48 -2.27
C LEU A 102 10.37 4.72 -1.53
N LEU A 103 11.16 5.78 -1.47
CA LEU A 103 10.76 7.03 -0.82
C LEU A 103 9.80 7.86 -1.68
N ASN A 104 9.87 7.76 -3.00
CA ASN A 104 9.13 8.62 -3.92
C ASN A 104 7.98 7.89 -4.65
N GLN A 105 8.00 6.56 -4.70
CA GLN A 105 6.98 5.76 -5.39
C GLN A 105 6.30 4.81 -4.40
N TYR A 106 5.22 5.25 -3.81
CA TYR A 106 4.50 4.49 -2.78
C TYR A 106 3.94 3.16 -3.28
N LEU A 107 3.67 3.04 -4.58
CA LEU A 107 3.30 1.76 -5.20
C LEU A 107 4.40 0.71 -5.01
N TYR A 108 5.67 1.07 -5.25
CA TYR A 108 6.79 0.18 -4.98
C TYR A 108 6.90 -0.20 -3.51
N TYR A 109 6.68 0.77 -2.64
CA TYR A 109 6.72 0.51 -1.20
C TYR A 109 5.63 -0.49 -0.79
N GLY A 110 4.41 -0.30 -1.25
CA GLY A 110 3.30 -1.22 -0.99
C GLY A 110 3.56 -2.62 -1.53
N VAL A 111 4.11 -2.73 -2.74
CA VAL A 111 4.51 -4.02 -3.34
C VAL A 111 5.58 -4.71 -2.49
N MET A 112 6.57 -3.97 -1.99
CA MET A 112 7.59 -4.53 -1.11
C MET A 112 7.02 -4.98 0.24
N MET A 113 6.02 -4.29 0.78
CA MET A 113 5.31 -4.75 1.99
C MET A 113 4.67 -6.11 1.79
N VAL A 114 4.04 -6.34 0.65
CA VAL A 114 3.46 -7.65 0.29
C VAL A 114 4.56 -8.68 0.08
N LYS A 115 5.61 -8.33 -0.64
CA LYS A 115 6.76 -9.23 -0.91
C LYS A 115 7.43 -9.70 0.38
N MET A 116 7.54 -8.84 1.37
CA MET A 116 8.18 -9.13 2.65
C MET A 116 7.24 -9.73 3.70
N GLY A 117 5.97 -9.92 3.36
CA GLY A 117 4.98 -10.53 4.25
C GLY A 117 4.40 -9.58 5.31
N ASP A 118 4.62 -8.28 5.19
CA ASP A 118 4.08 -7.28 6.11
C ASP A 118 2.63 -6.91 5.79
N ALA A 119 2.16 -7.27 4.60
CA ALA A 119 0.77 -7.17 4.17
C ALA A 119 0.39 -8.39 3.32
N ASP A 120 -0.89 -8.69 3.26
CA ASP A 120 -1.42 -9.84 2.51
C ASP A 120 -1.68 -9.51 1.04
N GLY A 121 -1.97 -8.26 0.73
CA GLY A 121 -2.25 -7.81 -0.62
C GLY A 121 -2.24 -6.29 -0.74
N MET A 122 -2.32 -5.81 -1.97
CA MET A 122 -2.36 -4.39 -2.29
C MET A 122 -3.44 -4.13 -3.34
N VAL A 123 -4.18 -3.04 -3.17
CA VAL A 123 -5.13 -2.56 -4.17
C VAL A 123 -4.71 -1.17 -4.63
N SER A 124 -4.56 -1.00 -5.93
CA SER A 124 -4.21 0.28 -6.54
C SER A 124 -4.78 0.42 -7.96
N GLY A 125 -4.51 1.56 -8.61
CA GLY A 125 -5.00 1.86 -9.95
C GLY A 125 -5.98 3.02 -9.99
N ALA A 126 -6.16 3.74 -8.88
CA ALA A 126 -7.06 4.88 -8.82
C ALA A 126 -6.50 6.11 -9.57
N CYS A 127 -5.21 6.36 -9.49
CA CYS A 127 -4.57 7.56 -10.03
C CYS A 127 -3.24 7.30 -10.75
N HIS A 128 -2.92 6.05 -11.05
CA HIS A 128 -1.72 5.69 -11.80
C HIS A 128 -2.07 4.94 -13.08
N SER A 129 -1.17 4.99 -14.07
CA SER A 129 -1.33 4.21 -15.29
C SER A 129 -1.22 2.71 -15.01
N THR A 130 -1.73 1.88 -15.93
CA THR A 130 -1.57 0.43 -15.85
C THR A 130 -0.10 0.02 -15.79
N ALA A 131 0.76 0.64 -16.59
CA ALA A 131 2.20 0.36 -16.59
C ALA A 131 2.85 0.70 -15.25
N ASP A 132 2.53 1.85 -14.67
CA ASP A 132 3.09 2.29 -13.39
C ASP A 132 2.61 1.42 -12.22
N THR A 133 1.41 0.88 -12.30
CA THR A 133 0.86 -0.04 -11.31
C THR A 133 1.47 -1.44 -11.41
N LEU A 134 1.65 -1.97 -12.62
CA LEU A 134 2.14 -3.33 -12.83
C LEU A 134 3.67 -3.47 -12.79
N ARG A 135 4.41 -2.42 -13.15
CA ARG A 135 5.88 -2.46 -13.16
C ARG A 135 6.49 -2.84 -11.81
N PRO A 136 6.05 -2.28 -10.67
CA PRO A 136 6.56 -2.71 -9.36
C PRO A 136 6.39 -4.21 -9.11
N VAL A 137 5.26 -4.77 -9.49
CA VAL A 137 4.98 -6.21 -9.33
C VAL A 137 5.87 -7.04 -10.24
N SER A 138 6.01 -6.65 -11.51
CA SER A 138 6.89 -7.35 -12.47
C SER A 138 8.34 -7.40 -11.98
N TYR A 139 8.82 -6.31 -11.40
CA TYR A 139 10.22 -6.18 -10.97
C TYR A 139 10.54 -6.90 -9.66
N THR A 140 9.54 -7.27 -8.87
CA THR A 140 9.73 -7.81 -7.52
C THR A 140 9.16 -9.22 -7.32
N HIS A 141 8.05 -9.56 -7.95
CA HIS A 141 7.34 -10.82 -7.78
C HIS A 141 7.44 -11.77 -8.98
N LEU A 142 7.65 -11.25 -10.18
CA LEU A 142 7.76 -12.05 -11.39
C LEU A 142 9.24 -12.30 -11.75
N ARG A 143 9.54 -13.45 -12.39
CA ARG A 143 10.89 -13.84 -12.86
C ARG A 143 11.06 -13.55 -14.35
#